data_f9bfeb1f485348cac81db14c6cf2b912
#
_entry.id   f9bfeb1f485348cac81db14c6cf2b912
#
_cell.length_a   1.000
_cell.length_b   1.000
_cell.length_c   1.000
_cell.angle_alpha   90.00
_cell.angle_beta   90.00
_cell.angle_gamma   90.00
#
_symmetry.space_group_name_H-M   'P 1'
#
loop_
_entity.id
_entity.type
_entity.pdbx_description
1 polymer ?
#
loop_
_entity_poly.entity_id
_entity_poly.type
_entity_poly.pdbx_seq_one_letter_code
_entity_poly.pdbx_strand_id
1 'polypeptide(L)'
;SDNKDTARAISRQAGILTEEEAEMEYSVMEGKEFREAVGGLKDVTREDGTIIEKVANEEKFVEIISQLKVLARSSPQDKYLLVTGLKNQGSVVAVTGDGTNDAPALKKADIGFSMGITGTEVAKEASDIILLDDNFTTIINAIMWGRNIYASVRKFLQFQLTVNVVAMFIAFT
;
A
#
# COMPACT_ATOMS: atom_id res chain seq x y z
N SER A 1 1.44 -18.84 9.98
CA SER A 1 0.73 -17.58 10.29
C SER A 1 0.28 -17.62 11.73
N ASP A 2 0.76 -16.66 12.49
CA ASP A 2 0.58 -16.61 13.95
C ASP A 2 -0.85 -16.18 14.30
N ASN A 3 -1.32 -16.63 15.47
CA ASN A 3 -2.61 -16.18 15.97
C ASN A 3 -2.55 -14.70 16.40
N LYS A 4 -3.72 -14.09 16.64
CA LYS A 4 -3.86 -12.66 17.00
C LYS A 4 -2.97 -12.25 18.19
N ASP A 5 -2.88 -13.09 19.21
CA ASP A 5 -2.11 -12.80 20.42
C ASP A 5 -0.59 -12.86 20.19
N THR A 6 -0.12 -13.86 19.45
CA THR A 6 1.28 -13.97 19.04
C THR A 6 1.68 -12.80 18.13
N ALA A 7 0.82 -12.45 17.15
CA ALA A 7 1.06 -11.32 16.26
C ALA A 7 1.14 -9.99 17.05
N ARG A 8 0.26 -9.78 18.03
CA ARG A 8 0.28 -8.62 18.92
C ARG A 8 1.58 -8.54 19.71
N ALA A 9 1.99 -9.66 20.34
CA ALA A 9 3.22 -9.70 21.14
C ALA A 9 4.48 -9.41 20.31
N ILE A 10 4.62 -10.03 19.14
CA ILE A 10 5.74 -9.80 18.23
C ILE A 10 5.74 -8.35 17.72
N SER A 11 4.57 -7.80 17.38
CA SER A 11 4.47 -6.43 16.87
C SER A 11 4.84 -5.38 17.92
N ARG A 12 4.56 -5.64 19.20
CA ARG A 12 5.04 -4.81 20.33
C ARG A 12 6.56 -4.90 20.46
N GLN A 13 7.13 -6.10 20.43
CA GLN A 13 8.59 -6.28 20.49
C GLN A 13 9.33 -5.63 19.32
N ALA A 14 8.71 -5.65 18.13
CA ALA A 14 9.26 -5.03 16.93
C ALA A 14 9.06 -3.49 16.87
N GLY A 15 8.35 -2.90 17.84
CA GLY A 15 8.04 -1.46 17.85
C GLY A 15 7.02 -1.01 16.80
N ILE A 16 6.26 -1.94 16.24
CA ILE A 16 5.15 -1.64 15.29
C ILE A 16 3.93 -1.14 16.05
N LEU A 17 3.69 -1.66 17.26
CA LEU A 17 2.64 -1.27 18.18
C LEU A 17 3.23 -0.68 19.45
N THR A 18 2.72 0.47 19.86
CA THR A 18 2.91 0.97 21.23
C THR A 18 2.00 0.23 22.20
N GLU A 19 2.24 0.37 23.51
CA GLU A 19 1.35 -0.19 24.53
C GLU A 19 -0.09 0.31 24.39
N GLU A 20 -0.26 1.60 24.13
CA GLU A 20 -1.57 2.23 23.95
C GLU A 20 -2.27 1.74 22.68
N GLU A 21 -1.55 1.66 21.56
CA GLU A 21 -2.08 1.16 20.29
C GLU A 21 -2.47 -0.32 20.38
N ALA A 22 -1.78 -1.13 21.18
CA ALA A 22 -2.09 -2.54 21.35
C ALA A 22 -3.46 -2.79 22.01
N GLU A 23 -3.96 -1.81 22.77
CA GLU A 23 -5.28 -1.88 23.44
C GLU A 23 -6.43 -1.34 22.57
N MET A 24 -6.13 -0.72 21.42
CA MET A 24 -7.16 -0.23 20.49
C MET A 24 -7.91 -1.41 19.84
N GLU A 25 -9.20 -1.25 19.62
CA GLU A 25 -10.12 -2.29 19.16
C GLU A 25 -9.66 -2.91 17.83
N TYR A 26 -9.23 -2.08 16.88
CA TYR A 26 -8.89 -2.52 15.52
C TYR A 26 -7.39 -2.54 15.22
N SER A 27 -6.53 -2.28 16.19
CA SER A 27 -5.07 -2.24 15.94
C SER A 27 -4.49 -3.58 15.46
N VAL A 28 -5.04 -4.68 15.97
CA VAL A 28 -4.70 -6.05 15.58
C VAL A 28 -5.98 -6.80 15.26
N MET A 29 -6.15 -7.24 14.03
CA MET A 29 -7.30 -8.03 13.57
C MET A 29 -6.85 -9.34 12.92
N GLU A 30 -7.73 -10.33 12.87
CA GLU A 30 -7.56 -11.48 11.98
C GLU A 30 -8.17 -11.17 10.61
N GLY A 31 -7.60 -11.76 9.54
CA GLY A 31 -8.06 -11.52 8.17
C GLY A 31 -9.54 -11.82 7.97
N LYS A 32 -10.05 -12.87 8.60
CA LYS A 32 -11.48 -13.23 8.55
C LYS A 32 -12.35 -12.15 9.21
N GLU A 33 -11.97 -11.72 10.41
CA GLU A 33 -12.66 -10.67 11.18
C GLU A 33 -12.72 -9.36 10.37
N PHE A 34 -11.58 -8.97 9.78
CA PHE A 34 -11.48 -7.79 8.92
C PHE A 34 -12.42 -7.88 7.71
N ARG A 35 -12.36 -9.00 6.95
CA ARG A 35 -13.19 -9.21 5.76
C ARG A 35 -14.69 -9.19 6.07
N GLU A 36 -15.11 -9.81 7.18
CA GLU A 36 -16.51 -9.81 7.63
C GLU A 36 -16.97 -8.40 8.03
N ALA A 37 -16.12 -7.64 8.74
CA ALA A 37 -16.45 -6.29 9.18
C ALA A 37 -16.64 -5.31 8.02
N VAL A 38 -15.82 -5.41 6.97
CA VAL A 38 -15.89 -4.52 5.79
C VAL A 38 -16.81 -5.04 4.68
N GLY A 39 -17.31 -6.28 4.80
CA GLY A 39 -18.24 -6.89 3.84
C GLY A 39 -17.60 -7.34 2.52
N GLY A 40 -16.27 -7.41 2.45
CA GLY A 40 -15.53 -7.81 1.23
C GLY A 40 -15.49 -6.74 0.15
N LEU A 41 -15.31 -7.19 -1.11
CA LEU A 41 -15.32 -6.33 -2.29
C LEU A 41 -16.64 -6.47 -3.06
N LYS A 42 -17.02 -5.40 -3.74
CA LYS A 42 -18.15 -5.35 -4.67
C LYS A 42 -17.72 -4.65 -5.96
N ASP A 43 -18.26 -5.09 -7.07
CA ASP A 43 -18.10 -4.43 -8.37
C ASP A 43 -19.04 -3.23 -8.47
N VAL A 44 -18.49 -2.11 -8.91
CA VAL A 44 -19.23 -0.87 -9.14
C VAL A 44 -18.94 -0.40 -10.56
N THR A 45 -20.00 -0.19 -11.35
CA THR A 45 -19.86 0.37 -12.69
C THR A 45 -19.84 1.89 -12.60
N ARG A 46 -18.81 2.51 -13.17
CA ARG A 46 -18.72 3.97 -13.31
C ARG A 46 -19.60 4.49 -14.44
N GLU A 47 -19.80 5.80 -14.49
CA GLU A 47 -20.56 6.47 -15.56
C GLU A 47 -19.99 6.22 -16.96
N ASP A 48 -18.68 6.00 -17.08
CA ASP A 48 -17.97 5.66 -18.32
C ASP A 48 -18.10 4.18 -18.73
N GLY A 49 -18.85 3.38 -17.97
CA GLY A 49 -19.02 1.93 -18.18
C GLY A 49 -17.88 1.06 -17.62
N THR A 50 -16.86 1.65 -17.02
CA THR A 50 -15.74 0.88 -16.42
C THR A 50 -16.19 0.24 -15.12
N ILE A 51 -15.89 -1.06 -14.95
CA ILE A 51 -16.12 -1.78 -13.71
C ILE A 51 -14.90 -1.63 -12.80
N ILE A 52 -15.15 -1.18 -11.58
CA ILE A 52 -14.13 -1.07 -10.54
C ILE A 52 -14.53 -1.84 -9.30
N GLU A 53 -13.56 -2.43 -8.63
CA GLU A 53 -13.77 -3.07 -7.33
C GLU A 53 -13.73 -2.03 -6.22
N LYS A 54 -14.74 -2.04 -5.35
CA LYS A 54 -14.79 -1.22 -4.14
C LYS A 54 -15.04 -2.06 -2.91
N VAL A 55 -14.61 -1.56 -1.75
CA VAL A 55 -14.98 -2.15 -0.46
C VAL A 55 -16.48 -1.99 -0.26
N ALA A 56 -17.15 -3.05 0.20
CA ALA A 56 -18.60 -3.03 0.34
C ALA A 56 -19.06 -2.05 1.41
N ASN A 57 -18.37 -1.97 2.53
CA ASN A 57 -18.62 -1.02 3.61
C ASN A 57 -17.43 -0.06 3.77
N GLU A 58 -17.45 1.04 3.01
CA GLU A 58 -16.36 2.03 2.98
C GLU A 58 -16.21 2.76 4.32
N GLU A 59 -17.31 3.06 5.03
CA GLU A 59 -17.26 3.76 6.32
C GLU A 59 -16.56 2.90 7.37
N LYS A 60 -16.93 1.63 7.47
CA LYS A 60 -16.29 0.70 8.41
C LYS A 60 -14.83 0.42 8.04
N PHE A 61 -14.51 0.39 6.75
CA PHE A 61 -13.14 0.27 6.30
C PHE A 61 -12.28 1.46 6.78
N VAL A 62 -12.74 2.69 6.61
CA VAL A 62 -12.02 3.90 7.06
C VAL A 62 -11.82 3.90 8.58
N GLU A 63 -12.85 3.53 9.35
CA GLU A 63 -12.76 3.41 10.80
C GLU A 63 -11.67 2.41 11.21
N ILE A 64 -11.68 1.21 10.64
CA ILE A 64 -10.71 0.15 10.93
C ILE A 64 -9.30 0.59 10.52
N ILE A 65 -9.11 1.10 9.30
CA ILE A 65 -7.80 1.46 8.77
C ILE A 65 -7.14 2.58 9.56
N SER A 66 -7.90 3.45 10.20
CA SER A 66 -7.34 4.51 11.06
C SER A 66 -6.55 3.95 12.26
N GLN A 67 -6.82 2.71 12.66
CA GLN A 67 -6.22 2.04 13.81
C GLN A 67 -5.37 0.82 13.41
N LEU A 68 -5.68 0.17 12.29
CA LEU A 68 -5.11 -1.12 11.92
C LEU A 68 -3.60 -1.02 11.66
N LYS A 69 -2.83 -1.78 12.40
CA LYS A 69 -1.39 -1.94 12.25
C LYS A 69 -1.00 -3.36 11.87
N VAL A 70 -1.77 -4.35 12.35
CA VAL A 70 -1.45 -5.76 12.19
C VAL A 70 -2.67 -6.55 11.75
N LEU A 71 -2.53 -7.27 10.65
CA LEU A 71 -3.53 -8.22 10.15
C LEU A 71 -2.99 -9.65 10.25
N ALA A 72 -3.38 -10.36 11.32
CA ALA A 72 -2.98 -11.73 11.59
C ALA A 72 -3.77 -12.72 10.75
N ARG A 73 -3.20 -13.90 10.46
CA ARG A 73 -3.86 -14.98 9.70
C ARG A 73 -4.59 -14.50 8.44
N SER A 74 -4.00 -13.53 7.76
CA SER A 74 -4.58 -12.98 6.54
C SER A 74 -4.39 -13.93 5.35
N SER A 75 -5.46 -14.12 4.60
CA SER A 75 -5.43 -14.81 3.31
C SER A 75 -4.94 -13.86 2.20
N PRO A 76 -4.57 -14.38 1.01
CA PRO A 76 -4.27 -13.54 -0.14
C PRO A 76 -5.40 -12.55 -0.49
N GLN A 77 -6.64 -12.99 -0.32
CA GLN A 77 -7.83 -12.16 -0.54
C GLN A 77 -7.95 -11.01 0.44
N ASP A 78 -7.58 -11.21 1.72
CA ASP A 78 -7.62 -10.17 2.73
C ASP A 78 -6.58 -9.08 2.46
N LYS A 79 -5.38 -9.48 2.01
CA LYS A 79 -4.32 -8.55 1.58
C LYS A 79 -4.75 -7.74 0.35
N TYR A 80 -5.34 -8.40 -0.62
CA TYR A 80 -5.88 -7.77 -1.82
C TYR A 80 -7.01 -6.79 -1.50
N LEU A 81 -7.94 -7.16 -0.61
CA LEU A 81 -9.01 -6.31 -0.12
C LEU A 81 -8.47 -5.06 0.58
N LEU A 82 -7.47 -5.23 1.44
CA LEU A 82 -6.82 -4.12 2.15
C LEU A 82 -6.18 -3.12 1.16
N VAL A 83 -5.40 -3.61 0.19
CA VAL A 83 -4.76 -2.77 -0.82
C VAL A 83 -5.80 -2.06 -1.69
N THR A 84 -6.84 -2.78 -2.14
CA THR A 84 -7.92 -2.20 -2.93
C THR A 84 -8.64 -1.09 -2.17
N GLY A 85 -8.96 -1.31 -0.89
CA GLY A 85 -9.62 -0.31 -0.05
C GLY A 85 -8.77 0.94 0.16
N LEU A 86 -7.48 0.80 0.43
CA LEU A 86 -6.56 1.94 0.57
C LEU A 86 -6.46 2.76 -0.72
N LYS A 87 -6.38 2.11 -1.88
CA LYS A 87 -6.39 2.78 -3.19
C LYS A 87 -7.71 3.50 -3.45
N ASN A 88 -8.83 2.91 -3.08
CA ASN A 88 -10.15 3.54 -3.20
C ASN A 88 -10.27 4.83 -2.36
N GLN A 89 -9.52 4.93 -1.25
CA GLN A 89 -9.42 6.14 -0.44
C GLN A 89 -8.40 7.17 -1.00
N GLY A 90 -7.83 6.91 -2.17
CA GLY A 90 -6.86 7.81 -2.81
C GLY A 90 -5.43 7.70 -2.26
N SER A 91 -5.13 6.69 -1.45
CA SER A 91 -3.78 6.44 -0.96
C SER A 91 -2.90 5.83 -2.05
N VAL A 92 -1.63 6.24 -2.09
CA VAL A 92 -0.59 5.55 -2.86
C VAL A 92 -0.06 4.40 -2.00
N VAL A 93 -0.21 3.18 -2.49
CA VAL A 93 0.05 1.95 -1.74
C VAL A 93 1.28 1.24 -2.26
N ALA A 94 2.25 1.00 -1.38
CA ALA A 94 3.38 0.12 -1.63
C ALA A 94 3.19 -1.19 -0.83
N VAL A 95 3.47 -2.32 -1.46
CA VAL A 95 3.37 -3.64 -0.83
C VAL A 95 4.71 -4.35 -0.94
N THR A 96 5.12 -4.98 0.14
CA THR A 96 6.28 -5.88 0.17
C THR A 96 5.82 -7.30 0.45
N GLY A 97 6.31 -8.25 -0.33
CA GLY A 97 6.00 -9.67 -0.15
C GLY A 97 7.09 -10.57 -0.69
N ASP A 98 7.17 -11.78 -0.15
CA ASP A 98 8.13 -12.82 -0.54
C ASP A 98 7.44 -14.11 -1.02
N GLY A 99 6.16 -14.28 -0.71
CA GLY A 99 5.39 -15.48 -0.99
C GLY A 99 4.47 -15.39 -2.21
N THR A 100 4.13 -16.54 -2.75
CA THR A 100 3.11 -16.68 -3.81
C THR A 100 1.75 -16.08 -3.37
N ASN A 101 1.47 -16.13 -2.08
CA ASN A 101 0.24 -15.59 -1.49
C ASN A 101 0.16 -14.05 -1.53
N ASP A 102 1.28 -13.37 -1.74
CA ASP A 102 1.36 -11.92 -1.81
C ASP A 102 1.16 -11.37 -3.24
N ALA A 103 1.30 -12.24 -4.25
CA ALA A 103 1.25 -11.83 -5.65
C ALA A 103 0.00 -11.02 -6.04
N PRO A 104 -1.23 -11.35 -5.61
CA PRO A 104 -2.40 -10.53 -5.93
C PRO A 104 -2.32 -9.12 -5.33
N ALA A 105 -1.81 -8.99 -4.11
CA ALA A 105 -1.64 -7.70 -3.44
C ALA A 105 -0.50 -6.88 -4.06
N LEU A 106 0.62 -7.54 -4.42
CA LEU A 106 1.75 -6.92 -5.12
C LEU A 106 1.31 -6.31 -6.46
N LYS A 107 0.58 -7.07 -7.28
CA LYS A 107 0.03 -6.58 -8.55
C LYS A 107 -1.01 -5.48 -8.41
N LYS A 108 -1.76 -5.46 -7.32
CA LYS A 108 -2.81 -4.45 -7.08
C LYS A 108 -2.23 -3.13 -6.55
N ALA A 109 -1.11 -3.16 -5.86
CA ALA A 109 -0.43 -1.99 -5.30
C ALA A 109 -0.03 -1.00 -6.41
N ASP A 110 0.35 0.21 -6.01
CA ASP A 110 0.97 1.18 -6.91
C ASP A 110 2.45 0.87 -7.11
N ILE A 111 3.08 0.25 -6.10
CA ILE A 111 4.46 -0.26 -6.17
C ILE A 111 4.53 -1.57 -5.40
N GLY A 112 4.91 -2.66 -6.07
CA GLY A 112 5.19 -3.96 -5.49
C GLY A 112 6.69 -4.17 -5.30
N PHE A 113 7.11 -4.56 -4.09
CA PHE A 113 8.48 -4.95 -3.78
C PHE A 113 8.53 -6.44 -3.44
N SER A 114 9.45 -7.18 -4.05
CA SER A 114 9.73 -8.57 -3.65
C SER A 114 11.15 -8.75 -3.17
N MET A 115 11.37 -9.79 -2.36
CA MET A 115 12.68 -10.21 -1.92
C MET A 115 13.38 -11.00 -3.03
N GLY A 116 14.65 -10.69 -3.32
CA GLY A 116 15.41 -11.32 -4.39
C GLY A 116 15.99 -12.68 -4.00
N ILE A 117 16.37 -12.85 -2.74
CA ILE A 117 16.96 -14.09 -2.22
C ILE A 117 15.86 -15.04 -1.74
N THR A 118 14.99 -14.58 -0.83
CA THR A 118 13.93 -15.39 -0.22
C THR A 118 12.62 -15.39 -0.99
N GLY A 119 12.42 -14.42 -1.90
CA GLY A 119 11.19 -14.28 -2.67
C GLY A 119 10.96 -15.40 -3.68
N THR A 120 9.72 -15.88 -3.77
CA THR A 120 9.31 -16.84 -4.81
C THR A 120 9.32 -16.19 -6.19
N GLU A 121 9.48 -16.99 -7.25
CA GLU A 121 9.43 -16.46 -8.63
C GLU A 121 8.09 -15.77 -8.93
N VAL A 122 6.99 -16.31 -8.39
CA VAL A 122 5.65 -15.71 -8.55
C VAL A 122 5.57 -14.32 -7.89
N ALA A 123 6.18 -14.13 -6.71
CA ALA A 123 6.25 -12.82 -6.05
C ALA A 123 7.12 -11.85 -6.86
N LYS A 124 8.27 -12.31 -7.38
CA LYS A 124 9.16 -11.52 -8.23
C LYS A 124 8.48 -11.05 -9.51
N GLU A 125 7.78 -11.95 -10.21
CA GLU A 125 7.02 -11.62 -11.42
C GLU A 125 5.83 -10.68 -11.15
N ALA A 126 5.30 -10.69 -9.94
CA ALA A 126 4.20 -9.83 -9.53
C ALA A 126 4.65 -8.43 -9.06
N SER A 127 5.95 -8.21 -8.92
CA SER A 127 6.53 -7.01 -8.32
C SER A 127 7.12 -6.07 -9.37
N ASP A 128 7.16 -4.78 -9.05
CA ASP A 128 7.81 -3.76 -9.88
C ASP A 128 9.31 -3.65 -9.56
N ILE A 129 9.68 -3.96 -8.31
CA ILE A 129 11.05 -3.83 -7.81
C ILE A 129 11.44 -5.09 -7.04
N ILE A 130 12.62 -5.63 -7.34
CA ILE A 130 13.20 -6.77 -6.65
C ILE A 130 14.40 -6.30 -5.81
N LEU A 131 14.38 -6.61 -4.52
CA LEU A 131 15.45 -6.29 -3.58
C LEU A 131 16.50 -7.39 -3.58
N LEU A 132 17.68 -7.13 -4.13
CA LEU A 132 18.71 -8.14 -4.29
C LEU A 132 19.39 -8.56 -2.97
N ASP A 133 19.34 -7.70 -1.96
CA ASP A 133 19.97 -7.90 -0.64
C ASP A 133 18.97 -8.33 0.46
N ASP A 134 17.69 -8.47 0.13
CA ASP A 134 16.57 -8.74 1.06
C ASP A 134 16.56 -7.80 2.28
N ASN A 135 17.12 -6.61 2.14
CA ASN A 135 17.23 -5.64 3.22
C ASN A 135 16.03 -4.66 3.19
N PHE A 136 15.17 -4.75 4.20
CA PHE A 136 13.99 -3.87 4.32
C PHE A 136 14.36 -2.37 4.39
N THR A 137 15.54 -2.03 4.94
CA THR A 137 16.03 -0.64 4.98
C THR A 137 16.22 -0.06 3.58
N THR A 138 16.57 -0.90 2.61
CA THR A 138 16.72 -0.51 1.20
C THR A 138 15.40 -0.02 0.61
N ILE A 139 14.26 -0.59 1.02
CA ILE A 139 12.91 -0.12 0.61
C ILE A 139 12.69 1.31 1.10
N ILE A 140 12.97 1.57 2.37
CA ILE A 140 12.78 2.90 2.98
C ILE A 140 13.65 3.92 2.24
N ASN A 141 14.90 3.60 1.97
CA ASN A 141 15.81 4.45 1.22
C ASN A 141 15.31 4.71 -0.21
N ALA A 142 14.82 3.67 -0.91
CA ALA A 142 14.26 3.80 -2.26
C ALA A 142 13.04 4.73 -2.28
N ILE A 143 12.14 4.62 -1.30
CA ILE A 143 10.97 5.50 -1.17
C ILE A 143 11.39 6.95 -0.90
N MET A 144 12.37 7.17 -0.02
CA MET A 144 12.90 8.50 0.28
C MET A 144 13.56 9.13 -0.96
N TRP A 145 14.34 8.35 -1.70
CA TRP A 145 14.95 8.77 -2.96
C TRP A 145 13.90 9.13 -4.01
N GLY A 146 12.90 8.28 -4.18
CA GLY A 146 11.77 8.51 -5.10
C GLY A 146 11.03 9.81 -4.81
N ARG A 147 10.78 10.12 -3.54
CA ARG A 147 10.18 11.40 -3.13
C ARG A 147 11.05 12.60 -3.46
N ASN A 148 12.37 12.50 -3.26
CA ASN A 148 13.32 13.57 -3.59
C ASN A 148 13.41 13.81 -5.10
N ILE A 149 13.45 12.73 -5.90
CA ILE A 149 13.45 12.83 -7.37
C ILE A 149 12.16 13.47 -7.85
N TYR A 150 11.00 13.04 -7.36
CA TYR A 150 9.69 13.61 -7.72
C TYR A 150 9.61 15.11 -7.38
N ALA A 151 10.07 15.51 -6.19
CA ALA A 151 10.11 16.91 -5.80
C ALA A 151 11.03 17.76 -6.71
N SER A 152 12.17 17.19 -7.12
CA SER A 152 13.12 17.84 -8.03
C SER A 152 12.54 17.98 -9.44
N VAL A 153 11.93 16.94 -9.99
CA VAL A 153 11.25 16.96 -11.30
C VAL A 153 10.11 17.98 -11.30
N ARG A 154 9.29 18.00 -10.24
CA ARG A 154 8.20 18.98 -10.11
C ARG A 154 8.71 20.43 -10.13
N LYS A 155 9.78 20.74 -9.38
CA LYS A 155 10.40 22.06 -9.39
C LYS A 155 10.97 22.44 -10.75
N PHE A 156 11.62 21.47 -11.42
CA PHE A 156 12.14 21.67 -12.77
C PHE A 156 11.04 22.00 -13.78
N LEU A 157 9.93 21.22 -13.77
CA LEU A 157 8.79 21.47 -14.64
C LEU A 157 8.13 22.83 -14.37
N GLN A 158 7.97 23.23 -13.12
CA GLN A 158 7.46 24.55 -12.76
C GLN A 158 8.36 25.67 -13.31
N PHE A 159 9.68 25.54 -13.16
CA PHE A 159 10.65 26.49 -13.70
C PHE A 159 10.56 26.55 -15.23
N GLN A 160 10.54 25.42 -15.92
CA GLN A 160 10.47 25.35 -17.39
C GLN A 160 9.18 25.96 -17.93
N LEU A 161 8.04 25.71 -17.29
CA LEU A 161 6.75 26.32 -17.68
C LEU A 161 6.79 27.83 -17.49
N THR A 162 7.34 28.33 -16.39
CA THR A 162 7.46 29.77 -16.14
C THR A 162 8.33 30.46 -17.21
N VAL A 163 9.47 29.88 -17.55
CA VAL A 163 10.37 30.40 -18.59
C VAL A 163 9.66 30.42 -19.94
N ASN A 164 8.94 29.38 -20.31
CA ASN A 164 8.22 29.31 -21.58
C ASN A 164 7.09 30.37 -21.67
N VAL A 165 6.35 30.57 -20.58
CA VAL A 165 5.29 31.61 -20.53
C VAL A 165 5.88 33.00 -20.67
N VAL A 166 6.97 33.30 -19.94
CA VAL A 166 7.66 34.60 -20.04
C VAL A 166 8.22 34.82 -21.47
N ALA A 167 8.86 33.82 -22.07
CA ALA A 167 9.38 33.91 -23.43
C ALA A 167 8.26 34.17 -24.45
N MET A 168 7.10 33.53 -24.26
CA MET A 168 5.93 33.75 -25.12
C MET A 168 5.39 35.19 -24.98
N PHE A 169 5.31 35.73 -23.78
CA PHE A 169 4.92 37.13 -23.56
C PHE A 169 5.87 38.11 -24.23
N ILE A 170 7.19 37.89 -24.11
CA ILE A 170 8.20 38.78 -24.73
C ILE A 170 8.13 38.68 -26.27
N ALA A 171 7.80 37.53 -26.84
CA ALA A 171 7.69 37.36 -28.29
C ALA A 171 6.44 38.03 -28.88
N PHE A 172 5.41 38.30 -28.08
CA PHE A 172 4.15 38.95 -28.52
C PHE A 172 4.14 40.46 -28.28
N THR A 173 5.10 41.02 -27.54
CA THR A 173 5.28 42.47 -27.32
C THR A 173 6.36 43.02 -28.21
#